data_171f0790e9a9fa84b89e96ae3808066d
#
_entry.id   171f0790e9a9fa84b89e96ae3808066d
#
_cell.length_a   1.000
_cell.length_b   1.000
_cell.length_c   1.000
_cell.angle_alpha   90.00
_cell.angle_beta   90.00
_cell.angle_gamma   90.00
#
_symmetry.space_group_name_H-M   'P 1'
#
loop_
_entity.id
_entity.type
_entity.pdbx_description
1 polymer ?
#
loop_
_entity_poly.entity_id
_entity_poly.type
_entity_poly.pdbx_seq_one_letter_code
_entity_poly.pdbx_strand_id
1 'polypeptide(L)'
;MAFIVFDMEWNQPACASQPQRGANGVRLSGEIMQIGAVRLAPDGSVAESFSMCVRPRFYKRLNRRVRELTGITKEMLAGAPGFPEVCAAFAAFCGEHPVLLTWGYDDIPMLKQNMTAWGLDTSLCADFYNLQTVFNAQTDGGKGQRSLAYAMEYYGIAPEFEAHDALHDAYHTALVAAHLDLGAGLSDYGGDPGTLWEHPIENARFGPYKSKRDAFADEKLTIPRCPTCGAPLTAEKWVAKGGGSYITVAHCDTDGAFVGRMRFRMPEKTTVYAMRTLYKGTDHADEHYGAAAEKAEARKTAFKERMRERTKQKAAERAAAREAAKAAKASGGAQAQAAEAAEAAPAAAAPANRFAMTTEEARARMESGRIYYPSDPAIMDEQAGY
;
A
#
# COMPACT_ATOMS: atom_id res chain seq x y z
N MET A 1 9.22 -10.94 30.16
CA MET A 1 8.85 -10.31 28.87
C MET A 1 9.49 -11.13 27.77
N ALA A 2 8.70 -11.70 26.88
CA ALA A 2 9.19 -12.53 25.79
C ALA A 2 8.95 -11.81 24.45
N PHE A 3 9.97 -11.76 23.58
CA PHE A 3 9.80 -11.26 22.22
C PHE A 3 9.35 -12.41 21.33
N ILE A 4 8.21 -12.20 20.67
CA ILE A 4 7.61 -13.16 19.75
C ILE A 4 7.58 -12.53 18.37
N VAL A 5 8.42 -12.99 17.46
CA VAL A 5 8.36 -12.60 16.05
C VAL A 5 7.38 -13.51 15.35
N PHE A 6 6.40 -12.96 14.65
CA PHE A 6 5.39 -13.77 13.95
C PHE A 6 4.99 -13.17 12.62
N ASP A 7 4.49 -14.04 11.78
CA ASP A 7 3.93 -13.74 10.47
C ASP A 7 2.68 -14.60 10.23
N MET A 8 1.83 -14.21 9.29
CA MET A 8 0.61 -14.94 9.00
C MET A 8 0.32 -14.97 7.51
N GLU A 9 -0.26 -16.10 7.07
CA GLU A 9 -0.85 -16.19 5.76
C GLU A 9 -2.38 -16.16 5.86
N TRP A 10 -3.05 -15.39 4.99
CA TRP A 10 -4.50 -15.28 5.00
C TRP A 10 -5.13 -15.33 3.63
N ASN A 11 -6.29 -15.95 3.57
CA ASN A 11 -7.13 -15.98 2.38
C ASN A 11 -7.86 -14.65 2.19
N GLN A 12 -7.97 -14.21 0.97
CA GLN A 12 -8.67 -13.00 0.58
C GLN A 12 -9.93 -13.32 -0.23
N PRO A 13 -10.97 -12.44 -0.20
CA PRO A 13 -12.11 -12.61 -1.07
C PRO A 13 -11.67 -12.59 -2.54
N ALA A 14 -12.25 -13.48 -3.35
CA ALA A 14 -12.02 -13.49 -4.79
C ALA A 14 -12.45 -12.18 -5.48
N CYS A 15 -13.39 -11.45 -4.86
CA CYS A 15 -13.84 -10.13 -5.28
C CYS A 15 -13.92 -9.22 -4.03
N ALA A 16 -13.24 -8.09 -4.07
CA ALA A 16 -13.21 -7.11 -2.97
C ALA A 16 -14.60 -6.56 -2.58
N SER A 17 -15.61 -6.74 -3.43
CA SER A 17 -16.98 -6.28 -3.19
C SER A 17 -17.83 -7.22 -2.31
N GLN A 18 -17.32 -8.39 -1.94
CA GLN A 18 -18.07 -9.38 -1.15
C GLN A 18 -17.26 -9.87 0.06
N PRO A 19 -16.96 -9.00 1.05
CA PRO A 19 -16.32 -9.44 2.28
C PRO A 19 -17.29 -10.31 3.07
N GLN A 20 -16.75 -11.36 3.69
CA GLN A 20 -17.50 -12.17 4.63
C GLN A 20 -17.67 -11.42 5.96
N ARG A 21 -18.62 -11.84 6.77
CA ARG A 21 -18.82 -11.31 8.11
C ARG A 21 -18.67 -12.42 9.14
N GLY A 22 -18.04 -12.10 10.24
CA GLY A 22 -18.01 -12.94 11.43
C GLY A 22 -19.40 -13.12 12.05
N ALA A 23 -19.50 -14.00 13.04
CA ALA A 23 -20.75 -14.30 13.74
C ALA A 23 -21.36 -13.05 14.42
N ASN A 24 -20.54 -12.10 14.83
CA ASN A 24 -20.90 -10.81 15.43
C ASN A 24 -21.10 -9.67 14.40
N GLY A 25 -21.17 -9.99 13.11
CA GLY A 25 -21.35 -9.01 12.04
C GLY A 25 -20.09 -8.26 11.64
N VAL A 26 -18.95 -8.46 12.30
CA VAL A 26 -17.66 -7.86 11.97
C VAL A 26 -17.25 -8.28 10.57
N ARG A 27 -16.88 -7.31 9.76
CA ARG A 27 -16.40 -7.53 8.40
C ARG A 27 -14.98 -8.09 8.41
N LEU A 28 -14.75 -9.18 7.69
CA LEU A 28 -13.44 -9.77 7.47
C LEU A 28 -12.86 -9.31 6.14
N SER A 29 -11.69 -8.69 6.14
CA SER A 29 -10.93 -8.38 4.93
C SER A 29 -10.12 -9.58 4.42
N GLY A 30 -9.79 -10.50 5.33
CA GLY A 30 -9.14 -11.76 5.07
C GLY A 30 -9.38 -12.74 6.22
N GLU A 31 -9.20 -14.03 5.96
CA GLU A 31 -9.29 -15.08 6.97
C GLU A 31 -7.95 -15.78 7.10
N ILE A 32 -7.41 -15.83 8.30
CA ILE A 32 -6.09 -16.43 8.58
C ILE A 32 -6.13 -17.91 8.26
N MET A 33 -5.09 -18.39 7.57
CA MET A 33 -4.91 -19.78 7.16
C MET A 33 -3.68 -20.43 7.78
N GLN A 34 -2.70 -19.63 8.20
CA GLN A 34 -1.49 -20.11 8.90
C GLN A 34 -1.01 -19.01 9.84
N ILE A 35 -0.51 -19.41 10.99
CA ILE A 35 0.25 -18.57 11.92
C ILE A 35 1.61 -19.24 12.09
N GLY A 36 2.68 -18.51 11.82
CA GLY A 36 4.05 -18.89 12.06
C GLY A 36 4.70 -17.93 13.05
N ALA A 37 5.42 -18.43 14.03
CA ALA A 37 6.08 -17.60 15.02
C ALA A 37 7.36 -18.23 15.55
N VAL A 38 8.26 -17.36 16.03
CA VAL A 38 9.45 -17.76 16.77
C VAL A 38 9.58 -16.92 18.04
N ARG A 39 10.07 -17.53 19.08
CA ARG A 39 10.44 -16.86 20.34
C ARG A 39 11.91 -16.52 20.32
N LEU A 40 12.27 -15.28 20.62
CA LEU A 40 13.65 -14.87 20.77
C LEU A 40 14.16 -15.18 22.19
N ALA A 41 15.36 -15.73 22.26
CA ALA A 41 16.13 -15.82 23.48
C ALA A 41 16.69 -14.44 23.86
N PRO A 42 17.19 -14.23 25.09
CA PRO A 42 17.77 -12.96 25.52
C PRO A 42 18.98 -12.49 24.70
N ASP A 43 19.67 -13.41 24.03
CA ASP A 43 20.79 -13.11 23.12
C ASP A 43 20.35 -12.80 21.68
N GLY A 44 19.04 -12.77 21.42
CA GLY A 44 18.47 -12.51 20.11
C GLY A 44 18.40 -13.75 19.21
N SER A 45 18.86 -14.92 19.63
CA SER A 45 18.72 -16.16 18.87
C SER A 45 17.30 -16.71 18.93
N VAL A 46 16.94 -17.57 17.98
CA VAL A 46 15.64 -18.27 17.97
C VAL A 46 15.68 -19.42 18.97
N ALA A 47 14.83 -19.36 20.01
CA ALA A 47 14.73 -20.36 21.05
C ALA A 47 13.69 -21.45 20.75
N GLU A 48 12.51 -21.05 20.27
CA GLU A 48 11.38 -21.92 20.02
C GLU A 48 10.63 -21.47 18.76
N SER A 49 9.92 -22.39 18.12
CA SER A 49 9.09 -22.07 16.96
C SER A 49 7.67 -22.62 17.08
N PHE A 50 6.73 -21.96 16.43
CA PHE A 50 5.34 -22.33 16.35
C PHE A 50 4.88 -22.23 14.88
N SER A 51 4.16 -23.22 14.39
CA SER A 51 3.50 -23.15 13.09
C SER A 51 2.24 -23.99 13.10
N MET A 52 1.11 -23.37 12.78
CA MET A 52 -0.15 -24.07 12.65
C MET A 52 -0.98 -23.52 11.49
N CYS A 53 -1.50 -24.43 10.67
CA CYS A 53 -2.55 -24.11 9.71
C CYS A 53 -3.90 -23.93 10.42
N VAL A 54 -4.77 -23.10 9.81
CA VAL A 54 -6.10 -22.79 10.29
C VAL A 54 -7.13 -23.21 9.27
N ARG A 55 -8.12 -24.01 9.68
CA ARG A 55 -9.25 -24.36 8.81
C ARG A 55 -10.19 -23.16 8.64
N PRO A 56 -10.35 -22.62 7.40
CA PRO A 56 -11.19 -21.46 7.17
C PRO A 56 -12.68 -21.80 7.35
N ARG A 57 -13.41 -20.87 7.98
CA ARG A 57 -14.86 -20.93 8.18
C ARG A 57 -15.61 -20.03 7.22
N PHE A 58 -15.09 -18.82 7.01
CA PHE A 58 -15.79 -17.77 6.28
C PHE A 58 -15.44 -17.78 4.79
N TYR A 59 -14.16 -17.88 4.43
CA TYR A 59 -13.68 -17.92 3.06
C TYR A 59 -13.34 -19.35 2.63
N LYS A 60 -14.35 -20.18 2.43
CA LYS A 60 -14.19 -21.61 2.06
C LYS A 60 -13.51 -21.84 0.70
N ARG A 61 -13.57 -20.86 -0.20
CA ARG A 61 -12.88 -20.92 -1.48
C ARG A 61 -11.54 -20.21 -1.36
N LEU A 62 -10.46 -20.94 -1.59
CA LEU A 62 -9.14 -20.33 -1.64
C LEU A 62 -9.01 -19.41 -2.86
N ASN A 63 -8.52 -18.21 -2.63
CA ASN A 63 -8.14 -17.28 -3.68
C ASN A 63 -6.98 -17.89 -4.46
N ARG A 64 -7.11 -17.94 -5.80
CA ARG A 64 -6.10 -18.54 -6.67
C ARG A 64 -4.71 -17.94 -6.47
N ARG A 65 -4.64 -16.60 -6.42
CA ARG A 65 -3.37 -15.89 -6.25
C ARG A 65 -2.73 -16.18 -4.89
N VAL A 66 -3.52 -16.22 -3.82
CA VAL A 66 -3.03 -16.56 -2.48
C VAL A 66 -2.45 -17.98 -2.47
N ARG A 67 -3.19 -18.96 -3.04
CA ARG A 67 -2.71 -20.33 -3.15
C ARG A 67 -1.40 -20.45 -3.95
N GLU A 68 -1.28 -19.72 -5.05
CA GLU A 68 -0.08 -19.73 -5.90
C GLU A 68 1.12 -19.08 -5.18
N LEU A 69 0.87 -18.12 -4.29
CA LEU A 69 1.89 -17.40 -3.53
C LEU A 69 2.38 -18.20 -2.32
N THR A 70 1.43 -18.74 -1.52
CA THR A 70 1.74 -19.40 -0.24
C THR A 70 1.93 -20.91 -0.36
N GLY A 71 1.54 -21.51 -1.47
CA GLY A 71 1.53 -22.97 -1.62
C GLY A 71 0.47 -23.69 -0.76
N ILE A 72 -0.29 -22.97 0.09
CA ILE A 72 -1.30 -23.59 0.97
C ILE A 72 -2.43 -24.17 0.14
N THR A 73 -2.74 -25.46 0.37
CA THR A 73 -3.79 -26.18 -0.35
C THR A 73 -5.02 -26.44 0.51
N LYS A 74 -6.11 -26.80 -0.14
CA LYS A 74 -7.34 -27.18 0.58
C LYS A 74 -7.15 -28.42 1.46
N GLU A 75 -6.32 -29.33 1.00
CA GLU A 75 -6.01 -30.60 1.68
C GLU A 75 -5.26 -30.31 2.99
N MET A 76 -4.30 -29.40 2.99
CA MET A 76 -3.60 -28.95 4.20
C MET A 76 -4.56 -28.33 5.21
N LEU A 77 -5.53 -27.54 4.74
CA LEU A 77 -6.48 -26.85 5.60
C LEU A 77 -7.64 -27.75 6.08
N ALA A 78 -7.97 -28.82 5.36
CA ALA A 78 -9.13 -29.68 5.69
C ALA A 78 -8.98 -30.37 7.04
N GLY A 79 -7.77 -30.81 7.38
CA GLY A 79 -7.44 -31.45 8.67
C GLY A 79 -7.00 -30.48 9.77
N ALA A 80 -6.88 -29.19 9.48
CA ALA A 80 -6.42 -28.21 10.44
C ALA A 80 -7.49 -27.87 11.49
N PRO A 81 -7.08 -27.45 12.71
CA PRO A 81 -7.98 -26.91 13.72
C PRO A 81 -8.66 -25.61 13.24
N GLY A 82 -9.74 -25.21 13.92
CA GLY A 82 -10.38 -23.93 13.71
C GLY A 82 -9.57 -22.77 14.32
N PHE A 83 -9.86 -21.54 13.87
CA PHE A 83 -9.13 -20.35 14.33
C PHE A 83 -9.12 -20.19 15.89
N PRO A 84 -10.22 -20.40 16.65
CA PRO A 84 -10.18 -20.27 18.09
C PRO A 84 -9.18 -21.22 18.77
N GLU A 85 -9.05 -22.45 18.27
CA GLU A 85 -8.12 -23.45 18.79
C GLU A 85 -6.67 -23.07 18.50
N VAL A 86 -6.39 -22.62 17.25
CA VAL A 86 -5.06 -22.17 16.86
C VAL A 86 -4.68 -20.88 17.59
N CYS A 87 -5.62 -19.94 17.76
CA CYS A 87 -5.41 -18.71 18.52
C CYS A 87 -5.09 -18.99 19.98
N ALA A 88 -5.77 -19.94 20.62
CA ALA A 88 -5.48 -20.37 21.98
C ALA A 88 -4.07 -21.01 22.09
N ALA A 89 -3.71 -21.87 21.14
CA ALA A 89 -2.38 -22.48 21.09
C ALA A 89 -1.28 -21.42 20.86
N PHE A 90 -1.53 -20.44 19.98
CA PHE A 90 -0.63 -19.31 19.75
C PHE A 90 -0.48 -18.44 21.01
N ALA A 91 -1.57 -18.12 21.69
CA ALA A 91 -1.52 -17.38 22.96
C ALA A 91 -0.72 -18.13 24.04
N ALA A 92 -0.89 -19.45 24.13
CA ALA A 92 -0.11 -20.29 25.03
C ALA A 92 1.39 -20.30 24.68
N PHE A 93 1.72 -20.35 23.37
CA PHE A 93 3.09 -20.20 22.89
C PHE A 93 3.66 -18.82 23.22
N CYS A 94 2.89 -17.74 23.08
CA CYS A 94 3.31 -16.38 23.41
C CYS A 94 3.63 -16.21 24.91
N GLY A 95 2.91 -16.91 25.79
CA GLY A 95 3.06 -16.82 27.25
C GLY A 95 2.43 -15.54 27.81
N GLU A 96 2.82 -15.20 29.06
CA GLU A 96 2.32 -14.02 29.75
C GLU A 96 3.07 -12.75 29.29
N HIS A 97 2.33 -11.68 29.02
CA HIS A 97 2.86 -10.36 28.62
C HIS A 97 3.87 -10.41 27.46
N PRO A 98 3.48 -10.99 26.29
CA PRO A 98 4.36 -11.05 25.14
C PRO A 98 4.51 -9.69 24.50
N VAL A 99 5.68 -9.42 23.92
CA VAL A 99 5.90 -8.36 22.98
C VAL A 99 5.87 -8.95 21.57
N LEU A 100 4.86 -8.61 20.79
CA LEU A 100 4.67 -9.11 19.45
C LEU A 100 5.47 -8.26 18.44
N LEU A 101 6.23 -8.92 17.59
CA LEU A 101 7.08 -8.30 16.56
C LEU A 101 6.67 -8.82 15.18
N THR A 102 6.45 -7.92 14.22
CA THR A 102 6.08 -8.28 12.84
C THR A 102 6.96 -7.56 11.83
N TRP A 103 6.99 -8.04 10.59
CA TRP A 103 7.57 -7.31 9.47
C TRP A 103 6.48 -6.65 8.64
N GLY A 104 6.11 -5.43 8.96
CA GLY A 104 5.07 -4.67 8.26
C GLY A 104 3.86 -4.35 9.12
N TYR A 105 2.82 -3.83 8.46
CA TYR A 105 1.67 -3.21 9.14
C TYR A 105 0.41 -4.08 9.13
N ASP A 106 0.42 -5.22 8.46
CA ASP A 106 -0.83 -5.90 8.11
C ASP A 106 -1.19 -7.01 9.09
N ASP A 107 -0.22 -7.63 9.77
CA ASP A 107 -0.43 -8.81 10.63
C ASP A 107 -1.26 -8.50 11.87
N ILE A 108 -0.88 -7.51 12.65
CA ILE A 108 -1.60 -7.17 13.88
C ILE A 108 -3.06 -6.80 13.62
N PRO A 109 -3.38 -5.91 12.67
CA PRO A 109 -4.75 -5.63 12.28
C PRO A 109 -5.50 -6.87 11.79
N MET A 110 -4.86 -7.76 11.03
CA MET A 110 -5.48 -8.99 10.54
C MET A 110 -5.78 -9.94 11.70
N LEU A 111 -4.84 -10.12 12.64
CA LEU A 111 -5.04 -10.94 13.83
C LEU A 111 -6.20 -10.41 14.69
N LYS A 112 -6.18 -9.12 15.03
CA LYS A 112 -7.27 -8.47 15.79
C LYS A 112 -8.63 -8.62 15.11
N GLN A 113 -8.69 -8.45 13.78
CA GLN A 113 -9.92 -8.59 13.02
C GLN A 113 -10.47 -10.02 13.08
N ASN A 114 -9.61 -11.03 12.93
CA ASN A 114 -10.01 -12.43 13.01
C ASN A 114 -10.44 -12.79 14.44
N MET A 115 -9.67 -12.39 15.46
CA MET A 115 -10.07 -12.58 16.88
C MET A 115 -11.44 -11.97 17.17
N THR A 116 -11.65 -10.71 16.77
CA THR A 116 -12.94 -10.02 16.93
C THR A 116 -14.08 -10.72 16.20
N ALA A 117 -13.87 -11.20 14.98
CA ALA A 117 -14.88 -11.91 14.19
C ALA A 117 -15.33 -13.23 14.83
N TRP A 118 -14.47 -13.83 15.64
CA TRP A 118 -14.75 -15.02 16.43
C TRP A 118 -15.20 -14.70 17.86
N GLY A 119 -15.26 -13.43 18.27
CA GLY A 119 -15.63 -13.01 19.63
C GLY A 119 -14.56 -13.29 20.67
N LEU A 120 -13.28 -13.39 20.24
CA LEU A 120 -12.14 -13.58 21.14
C LEU A 120 -11.62 -12.24 21.65
N ASP A 121 -11.02 -12.27 22.85
CA ASP A 121 -10.33 -11.11 23.40
C ASP A 121 -9.05 -10.80 22.63
N THR A 122 -8.81 -9.52 22.35
CA THR A 122 -7.68 -9.02 21.58
C THR A 122 -6.50 -8.54 22.42
N SER A 123 -6.55 -8.73 23.74
CA SER A 123 -5.50 -8.30 24.69
C SER A 123 -4.12 -8.89 24.37
N LEU A 124 -4.07 -10.08 23.75
CA LEU A 124 -2.82 -10.65 23.22
C LEU A 124 -2.04 -9.68 22.34
N CYS A 125 -2.75 -8.80 21.62
CA CYS A 125 -2.16 -7.82 20.70
C CYS A 125 -1.95 -6.44 21.35
N ALA A 126 -1.83 -6.35 22.69
CA ALA A 126 -1.67 -5.07 23.38
C ALA A 126 -0.29 -4.45 23.09
N ASP A 127 0.78 -5.24 23.26
CA ASP A 127 2.15 -4.82 23.03
C ASP A 127 2.68 -5.38 21.70
N PHE A 128 2.81 -4.52 20.71
CA PHE A 128 3.33 -4.92 19.40
C PHE A 128 4.16 -3.84 18.74
N TYR A 129 5.11 -4.26 17.91
CA TYR A 129 6.00 -3.37 17.17
C TYR A 129 6.26 -3.90 15.76
N ASN A 130 6.33 -2.98 14.81
CA ASN A 130 6.72 -3.28 13.45
C ASN A 130 8.23 -3.12 13.28
N LEU A 131 8.94 -4.21 13.12
CA LEU A 131 10.40 -4.22 12.96
C LEU A 131 10.88 -3.51 11.70
N GLN A 132 10.07 -3.42 10.67
CA GLN A 132 10.39 -2.62 9.49
C GLN A 132 10.57 -1.14 9.84
N THR A 133 9.79 -0.61 10.80
CA THR A 133 9.93 0.77 11.29
C THR A 133 11.22 0.93 12.08
N VAL A 134 11.55 -0.01 12.96
CA VAL A 134 12.80 -0.04 13.71
C VAL A 134 14.01 -0.15 12.79
N PHE A 135 13.96 -1.07 11.82
CA PHE A 135 14.99 -1.24 10.80
C PHE A 135 15.24 0.08 10.03
N ASN A 136 14.18 0.73 9.57
CA ASN A 136 14.31 1.99 8.84
C ASN A 136 14.94 3.10 9.70
N ALA A 137 14.60 3.17 11.00
CA ALA A 137 15.15 4.18 11.91
C ALA A 137 16.64 3.95 12.20
N GLN A 138 17.06 2.70 12.29
CA GLN A 138 18.44 2.31 12.64
C GLN A 138 19.38 2.17 11.44
N THR A 139 18.86 2.25 10.20
CA THR A 139 19.68 2.12 9.00
C THR A 139 19.79 3.45 8.24
N ASP A 140 19.08 3.60 7.14
CA ASP A 140 19.18 4.77 6.25
C ASP A 140 18.17 5.88 6.53
N GLY A 141 17.35 5.76 7.58
CA GLY A 141 16.29 6.70 7.92
C GLY A 141 15.18 6.77 6.86
N GLY A 142 15.08 5.79 5.97
CA GLY A 142 14.15 5.74 4.87
C GLY A 142 12.69 5.74 5.35
N LYS A 143 11.85 6.54 4.70
CA LYS A 143 10.40 6.67 5.02
C LYS A 143 9.52 5.74 4.18
N GLY A 144 10.03 4.64 3.66
CA GLY A 144 9.30 3.72 2.80
C GLY A 144 9.09 2.35 3.42
N GLN A 145 8.15 1.59 2.87
CA GLN A 145 8.08 0.17 3.16
C GLN A 145 9.30 -0.52 2.49
N ARG A 146 10.06 -1.26 3.28
CA ARG A 146 11.17 -2.10 2.82
C ARG A 146 10.72 -3.56 2.91
N SER A 147 10.94 -4.35 1.87
CA SER A 147 10.63 -5.78 1.96
C SER A 147 11.56 -6.48 2.95
N LEU A 148 11.13 -7.61 3.49
CA LEU A 148 11.98 -8.46 4.31
C LEU A 148 13.24 -8.88 3.55
N ALA A 149 13.10 -9.27 2.29
CA ALA A 149 14.22 -9.61 1.42
C ALA A 149 15.26 -8.46 1.30
N TYR A 150 14.81 -7.20 1.24
CA TYR A 150 15.73 -6.05 1.26
C TYR A 150 16.52 -5.96 2.56
N ALA A 151 15.86 -6.16 3.70
CA ALA A 151 16.54 -6.11 4.99
C ALA A 151 17.52 -7.28 5.19
N MET A 152 17.16 -8.47 4.72
CA MET A 152 18.07 -9.62 4.69
C MET A 152 19.30 -9.33 3.82
N GLU A 153 19.11 -8.82 2.62
CA GLU A 153 20.20 -8.41 1.73
C GLU A 153 21.10 -7.35 2.37
N TYR A 154 20.49 -6.36 3.03
CA TYR A 154 21.22 -5.28 3.73
C TYR A 154 22.18 -5.81 4.80
N TYR A 155 21.78 -6.85 5.55
CA TYR A 155 22.62 -7.50 6.57
C TYR A 155 23.42 -8.71 6.06
N GLY A 156 23.34 -9.03 4.76
CA GLY A 156 24.03 -10.19 4.18
C GLY A 156 23.46 -11.54 4.63
N ILE A 157 22.20 -11.59 5.04
CA ILE A 157 21.50 -12.80 5.47
C ILE A 157 21.02 -13.55 4.22
N ALA A 158 21.54 -14.75 4.00
CA ALA A 158 21.05 -15.61 2.93
C ALA A 158 19.70 -16.23 3.33
N PRO A 159 18.71 -16.33 2.38
CA PRO A 159 17.47 -17.01 2.67
C PRO A 159 17.72 -18.52 2.85
N GLU A 160 17.31 -19.05 3.98
CA GLU A 160 17.42 -20.49 4.29
C GLU A 160 16.18 -21.27 3.81
N PHE A 161 15.06 -20.58 3.66
CA PHE A 161 13.76 -21.14 3.31
C PHE A 161 13.07 -20.32 2.23
N GLU A 162 12.07 -20.92 1.57
CA GLU A 162 11.21 -20.21 0.63
C GLU A 162 10.33 -19.18 1.35
N ALA A 163 10.12 -18.02 0.75
CA ALA A 163 9.23 -16.98 1.24
C ALA A 163 7.76 -17.42 1.12
N HIS A 164 6.86 -16.70 1.84
CA HIS A 164 5.42 -16.93 1.86
C HIS A 164 4.99 -18.24 2.55
N ASP A 165 5.78 -18.72 3.49
CA ASP A 165 5.34 -19.57 4.58
C ASP A 165 5.49 -18.78 5.88
N ALA A 166 4.44 -18.71 6.69
CA ALA A 166 4.40 -17.84 7.86
C ALA A 166 5.54 -18.13 8.87
N LEU A 167 5.95 -19.41 9.04
CA LEU A 167 7.07 -19.71 9.93
C LEU A 167 8.40 -19.26 9.33
N HIS A 168 8.59 -19.46 8.02
CA HIS A 168 9.82 -19.06 7.34
C HIS A 168 10.01 -17.54 7.36
N ASP A 169 8.94 -16.79 7.11
CA ASP A 169 8.98 -15.32 7.13
C ASP A 169 9.17 -14.79 8.56
N ALA A 170 8.54 -15.40 9.58
CA ALA A 170 8.80 -15.11 10.98
C ALA A 170 10.26 -15.40 11.37
N TYR A 171 10.84 -16.52 10.92
CA TYR A 171 12.23 -16.88 11.15
C TYR A 171 13.21 -15.90 10.50
N HIS A 172 13.02 -15.58 9.23
CA HIS A 172 13.83 -14.58 8.53
C HIS A 172 13.72 -13.19 9.18
N THR A 173 12.52 -12.82 9.65
CA THR A 173 12.31 -11.59 10.40
C THR A 173 13.08 -11.60 11.73
N ALA A 174 13.15 -12.74 12.42
CA ALA A 174 13.94 -12.89 13.63
C ALA A 174 15.45 -12.77 13.37
N LEU A 175 15.95 -13.31 12.25
CA LEU A 175 17.36 -13.13 11.87
C LEU A 175 17.69 -11.65 11.62
N VAL A 176 16.78 -10.89 10.98
CA VAL A 176 16.95 -9.43 10.84
C VAL A 176 16.89 -8.74 12.19
N ALA A 177 15.96 -9.15 13.09
CA ALA A 177 15.82 -8.58 14.42
C ALA A 177 17.09 -8.72 15.28
N ALA A 178 17.85 -9.80 15.11
CA ALA A 178 19.13 -10.02 15.79
C ALA A 178 20.21 -8.97 15.44
N HIS A 179 20.07 -8.25 14.33
CA HIS A 179 20.94 -7.14 13.92
C HIS A 179 20.45 -5.77 14.39
N LEU A 180 19.27 -5.69 15.01
CA LEU A 180 18.68 -4.45 15.50
C LEU A 180 18.94 -4.26 17.00
N ASP A 181 19.17 -3.03 17.43
CA ASP A 181 19.05 -2.68 18.84
C ASP A 181 17.55 -2.59 19.19
N LEU A 182 16.98 -3.72 19.62
CA LEU A 182 15.57 -3.77 20.00
C LEU A 182 15.29 -2.89 21.22
N GLY A 183 16.23 -2.76 22.17
CA GLY A 183 16.06 -1.93 23.37
C GLY A 183 15.81 -0.48 23.00
N ALA A 184 16.74 0.12 22.25
CA ALA A 184 16.60 1.50 21.76
C ALA A 184 15.44 1.63 20.77
N GLY A 185 15.32 0.69 19.81
CA GLY A 185 14.29 0.76 18.76
C GLY A 185 12.86 0.70 19.28
N LEU A 186 12.59 -0.06 20.35
CA LEU A 186 11.27 -0.12 20.97
C LEU A 186 11.02 1.07 21.92
N SER A 187 12.06 1.57 22.58
CA SER A 187 11.97 2.78 23.42
C SER A 187 11.65 4.02 22.58
N ASP A 188 12.27 4.13 21.40
CA ASP A 188 12.11 5.28 20.51
C ASP A 188 10.99 5.10 19.48
N TYR A 189 10.19 4.02 19.63
CA TYR A 189 9.15 3.67 18.68
C TYR A 189 8.02 4.71 18.66
N GLY A 190 8.00 5.53 17.62
CA GLY A 190 6.99 6.58 17.41
C GLY A 190 5.64 6.07 16.89
N GLY A 191 5.44 4.76 16.88
CA GLY A 191 4.25 4.12 16.32
C GLY A 191 4.31 3.96 14.81
N ASP A 192 3.42 3.11 14.29
CA ASP A 192 3.28 2.86 12.87
C ASP A 192 2.32 3.87 12.23
N PRO A 193 2.62 4.37 11.03
CA PRO A 193 1.64 5.15 10.28
C PRO A 193 0.33 4.37 10.02
N GLY A 194 0.36 3.04 10.10
CA GLY A 194 -0.81 2.16 9.97
C GLY A 194 -1.62 2.01 11.25
N THR A 195 -1.04 2.30 12.43
CA THR A 195 -1.74 2.23 13.74
C THR A 195 -2.57 3.48 14.05
N LEU A 196 -2.54 4.49 13.18
CA LEU A 196 -3.33 5.72 13.34
C LEU A 196 -4.84 5.48 13.20
N TRP A 197 -5.25 4.32 12.76
CA TRP A 197 -6.63 3.89 12.66
C TRP A 197 -6.74 2.38 12.86
N GLU A 198 -7.80 2.00 13.51
CA GLU A 198 -8.19 0.60 13.70
C GLU A 198 -8.72 -0.01 12.38
N HIS A 199 -9.37 -1.17 12.48
CA HIS A 199 -9.96 -1.83 11.33
C HIS A 199 -10.96 -0.96 10.57
N PRO A 200 -11.12 -1.18 9.25
CA PRO A 200 -12.15 -0.50 8.48
C PRO A 200 -13.55 -0.87 9.01
N ILE A 201 -14.27 0.13 9.47
CA ILE A 201 -15.63 -0.01 9.99
C ILE A 201 -16.63 0.03 8.83
N GLU A 202 -16.40 0.92 7.87
CA GLU A 202 -17.21 1.06 6.66
C GLU A 202 -16.32 0.97 5.43
N ASN A 203 -16.84 0.31 4.40
CA ASN A 203 -16.26 0.34 3.08
C ASN A 203 -17.40 0.41 2.06
N ALA A 204 -17.55 1.56 1.42
CA ALA A 204 -18.66 1.86 0.55
C ALA A 204 -18.18 2.30 -0.84
N ARG A 205 -18.90 1.86 -1.88
CA ARG A 205 -18.69 2.25 -3.27
C ARG A 205 -19.75 3.27 -3.67
N PHE A 206 -19.32 4.34 -4.31
CA PHE A 206 -20.15 5.44 -4.80
C PHE A 206 -19.96 5.64 -6.30
N GLY A 207 -20.95 6.20 -6.95
CA GLY A 207 -20.97 6.43 -8.39
C GLY A 207 -21.90 5.47 -9.14
N PRO A 208 -21.89 5.46 -10.48
CA PRO A 208 -20.88 6.10 -11.34
C PRO A 208 -21.00 7.64 -11.39
N TYR A 209 -19.85 8.30 -11.50
CA TYR A 209 -19.75 9.75 -11.72
C TYR A 209 -19.10 10.00 -13.08
N LYS A 210 -19.35 11.19 -13.70
CA LYS A 210 -18.69 11.60 -14.94
C LYS A 210 -17.26 12.07 -14.71
N SER A 211 -16.97 12.58 -13.53
CA SER A 211 -15.64 13.09 -13.16
C SER A 211 -15.38 12.98 -11.65
N LYS A 212 -14.12 13.11 -11.24
CA LYS A 212 -13.77 13.25 -9.82
C LYS A 212 -14.38 14.49 -9.19
N ARG A 213 -14.58 15.57 -9.96
CA ARG A 213 -15.23 16.80 -9.50
C ARG A 213 -16.66 16.52 -9.08
N ASP A 214 -17.42 15.79 -9.90
CA ASP A 214 -18.80 15.42 -9.59
C ASP A 214 -18.86 14.50 -8.37
N ALA A 215 -17.89 13.59 -8.23
CA ALA A 215 -17.79 12.77 -7.03
C ALA A 215 -17.56 13.61 -5.76
N PHE A 216 -16.68 14.59 -5.81
CA PHE A 216 -16.45 15.50 -4.66
C PHE A 216 -17.62 16.46 -4.38
N ALA A 217 -18.54 16.63 -5.30
CA ALA A 217 -19.78 17.38 -5.09
C ALA A 217 -20.89 16.54 -4.44
N ASP A 218 -20.73 15.22 -4.36
CA ASP A 218 -21.69 14.33 -3.70
C ASP A 218 -21.46 14.32 -2.19
N GLU A 219 -22.38 14.93 -1.44
CA GLU A 219 -22.34 14.98 0.03
C GLU A 219 -22.39 13.58 0.66
N LYS A 220 -23.08 12.61 0.05
CA LYS A 220 -23.12 11.23 0.56
C LYS A 220 -21.75 10.57 0.55
N LEU A 221 -20.91 10.96 -0.41
CA LEU A 221 -19.53 10.50 -0.47
C LEU A 221 -18.63 11.30 0.48
N THR A 222 -18.75 12.62 0.52
CA THR A 222 -17.79 13.51 1.18
C THR A 222 -18.06 13.74 2.65
N ILE A 223 -19.32 13.60 3.10
CA ILE A 223 -19.72 13.71 4.52
C ILE A 223 -20.19 12.34 5.00
N PRO A 224 -19.31 11.56 5.64
CA PRO A 224 -19.67 10.25 6.16
C PRO A 224 -20.64 10.39 7.34
N ARG A 225 -21.38 9.32 7.61
CA ARG A 225 -22.19 9.18 8.82
C ARG A 225 -21.43 8.32 9.84
N CYS A 226 -21.66 8.61 11.11
CA CYS A 226 -21.12 7.79 12.18
C CYS A 226 -21.64 6.35 12.07
N PRO A 227 -20.76 5.34 12.02
CA PRO A 227 -21.18 3.95 11.90
C PRO A 227 -21.90 3.43 13.15
N THR A 228 -21.74 4.09 14.29
CA THR A 228 -22.32 3.71 15.59
C THR A 228 -23.69 4.34 15.78
N CYS A 229 -23.78 5.68 15.75
CA CYS A 229 -25.03 6.39 16.06
C CYS A 229 -25.78 6.90 14.82
N GLY A 230 -25.20 6.81 13.62
CA GLY A 230 -25.81 7.24 12.36
C GLY A 230 -25.85 8.78 12.13
N ALA A 231 -25.34 9.58 13.08
CA ALA A 231 -25.28 11.03 12.95
C ALA A 231 -24.31 11.45 11.81
N PRO A 232 -24.53 12.58 11.13
CA PRO A 232 -23.54 13.13 10.22
C PRO A 232 -22.25 13.43 10.99
N LEU A 233 -21.09 13.10 10.40
CA LEU A 233 -19.80 13.45 10.97
C LEU A 233 -19.42 14.88 10.53
N THR A 234 -18.79 15.62 11.44
CA THR A 234 -18.10 16.87 11.09
C THR A 234 -16.77 16.50 10.46
N ALA A 235 -16.70 16.57 9.13
CA ALA A 235 -15.53 16.13 8.37
C ALA A 235 -14.67 17.31 7.94
N GLU A 236 -13.35 17.16 8.11
CA GLU A 236 -12.36 18.04 7.53
C GLU A 236 -12.28 17.86 6.01
N LYS A 237 -11.64 18.81 5.34
CA LYS A 237 -11.47 18.77 3.89
C LYS A 237 -10.71 17.53 3.44
N TRP A 238 -11.18 16.84 2.41
CA TRP A 238 -10.45 15.76 1.77
C TRP A 238 -9.15 16.26 1.13
N VAL A 239 -8.01 15.75 1.58
CA VAL A 239 -6.69 16.12 1.06
C VAL A 239 -6.05 14.95 0.33
N ALA A 240 -5.31 15.26 -0.76
CA ALA A 240 -4.65 14.26 -1.58
C ALA A 240 -3.41 13.71 -0.85
N LYS A 241 -3.37 12.39 -0.62
CA LYS A 241 -2.22 11.70 -0.01
C LYS A 241 -1.17 11.26 -1.05
N GLY A 242 -1.51 11.25 -2.32
CA GLY A 242 -0.72 10.72 -3.45
C GLY A 242 -1.29 9.41 -3.97
N GLY A 243 -0.84 8.95 -5.17
CA GLY A 243 -1.31 7.71 -5.78
C GLY A 243 -2.84 7.64 -6.00
N GLY A 244 -3.51 8.77 -6.26
CA GLY A 244 -4.98 8.83 -6.42
C GLY A 244 -5.77 8.59 -5.12
N SER A 245 -5.12 8.61 -3.98
CA SER A 245 -5.72 8.44 -2.65
C SER A 245 -5.96 9.79 -1.98
N TYR A 246 -7.05 9.88 -1.22
CA TYR A 246 -7.43 11.05 -0.41
C TYR A 246 -7.70 10.61 1.02
N ILE A 247 -7.53 11.53 1.97
CA ILE A 247 -7.78 11.33 3.39
C ILE A 247 -8.56 12.51 3.97
N THR A 248 -9.39 12.24 4.96
CA THR A 248 -10.03 13.22 5.84
C THR A 248 -10.03 12.68 7.26
N VAL A 249 -10.12 13.57 8.24
CA VAL A 249 -10.55 13.23 9.60
C VAL A 249 -11.96 13.77 9.80
N ALA A 250 -12.77 13.04 10.55
CA ALA A 250 -14.15 13.41 10.81
C ALA A 250 -14.51 13.05 12.25
N HIS A 251 -15.33 13.87 12.90
CA HIS A 251 -15.67 13.75 14.31
C HIS A 251 -17.16 13.50 14.51
N CYS A 252 -17.46 12.61 15.45
CA CYS A 252 -18.76 12.42 16.02
C CYS A 252 -18.72 12.95 17.46
N ASP A 253 -19.69 13.76 17.83
CA ASP A 253 -19.77 14.31 19.19
C ASP A 253 -19.87 13.24 20.28
N THR A 254 -20.43 12.07 19.95
CA THR A 254 -20.62 10.96 20.87
C THR A 254 -19.52 9.89 20.75
N ASP A 255 -19.12 9.58 19.51
CA ASP A 255 -18.29 8.40 19.23
C ASP A 255 -16.82 8.75 18.88
N GLY A 256 -16.43 10.05 18.96
CA GLY A 256 -15.07 10.53 18.76
C GLY A 256 -14.61 10.54 17.29
N ALA A 257 -13.30 10.43 17.06
CA ALA A 257 -12.68 10.62 15.77
C ALA A 257 -12.82 9.41 14.84
N PHE A 258 -12.90 9.70 13.54
CA PHE A 258 -12.86 8.74 12.45
C PHE A 258 -11.91 9.23 11.35
N VAL A 259 -11.22 8.30 10.69
CA VAL A 259 -10.39 8.60 9.53
C VAL A 259 -11.06 8.06 8.27
N GLY A 260 -11.33 8.96 7.32
CA GLY A 260 -11.87 8.61 6.02
C GLY A 260 -10.74 8.47 4.99
N ARG A 261 -10.71 7.37 4.25
CA ARG A 261 -9.87 7.19 3.06
C ARG A 261 -10.74 7.06 1.83
N MET A 262 -10.34 7.71 0.75
CA MET A 262 -11.04 7.63 -0.53
C MET A 262 -10.07 7.29 -1.64
N ARG A 263 -10.45 6.36 -2.50
CA ARG A 263 -9.74 6.02 -3.74
C ARG A 263 -10.69 6.04 -4.91
N PHE A 264 -10.23 6.55 -6.05
CA PHE A 264 -10.99 6.54 -7.28
C PHE A 264 -10.58 5.35 -8.16
N ARG A 265 -11.57 4.76 -8.81
CA ARG A 265 -11.43 3.75 -9.87
C ARG A 265 -12.05 4.30 -11.14
N MET A 266 -11.33 4.24 -12.23
CA MET A 266 -11.77 4.70 -13.55
C MET A 266 -11.66 3.53 -14.52
N PRO A 267 -12.67 2.63 -14.58
CA PRO A 267 -12.64 1.52 -15.53
C PRO A 267 -12.68 2.00 -16.98
N GLU A 268 -13.27 3.19 -17.21
CA GLU A 268 -13.34 3.86 -18.50
C GLU A 268 -13.02 5.35 -18.34
N LYS A 269 -12.62 6.01 -19.43
CA LYS A 269 -12.21 7.43 -19.40
C LYS A 269 -13.30 8.38 -18.85
N THR A 270 -14.57 8.02 -18.97
CA THR A 270 -15.73 8.84 -18.61
C THR A 270 -16.49 8.33 -17.40
N THR A 271 -16.04 7.24 -16.76
CA THR A 271 -16.75 6.62 -15.63
C THR A 271 -15.84 6.56 -14.42
N VAL A 272 -16.24 7.22 -13.35
CA VAL A 272 -15.49 7.29 -12.09
C VAL A 272 -16.31 6.66 -10.97
N TYR A 273 -15.69 5.75 -10.23
CA TYR A 273 -16.22 5.24 -8.97
C TYR A 273 -15.32 5.68 -7.82
N ALA A 274 -15.92 6.05 -6.70
CA ALA A 274 -15.20 6.32 -5.46
C ALA A 274 -15.39 5.16 -4.48
N MET A 275 -14.30 4.69 -3.90
CA MET A 275 -14.29 3.75 -2.79
C MET A 275 -13.94 4.54 -1.54
N ARG A 276 -14.92 4.72 -0.63
CA ARG A 276 -14.69 5.31 0.69
C ARG A 276 -14.53 4.19 1.72
N THR A 277 -13.48 4.28 2.52
CA THR A 277 -13.27 3.44 3.69
C THR A 277 -13.21 4.34 4.91
N LEU A 278 -13.97 4.00 5.95
CA LEU A 278 -13.99 4.71 7.22
C LEU A 278 -13.39 3.82 8.30
N TYR A 279 -12.51 4.38 9.10
CA TYR A 279 -11.81 3.73 10.21
C TYR A 279 -12.13 4.46 11.51
N LYS A 280 -12.10 3.77 12.65
CA LYS A 280 -12.02 4.44 13.95
C LYS A 280 -10.70 5.19 14.02
N GLY A 281 -10.72 6.46 14.37
CA GLY A 281 -9.52 7.24 14.59
C GLY A 281 -8.93 6.93 15.97
N THR A 282 -7.62 7.01 16.08
CA THR A 282 -6.90 7.08 17.36
C THR A 282 -6.78 8.54 17.80
N ASP A 283 -6.25 8.77 19.01
CA ASP A 283 -5.99 10.13 19.53
C ASP A 283 -5.02 10.96 18.64
N HIS A 284 -4.26 10.29 17.77
CA HIS A 284 -3.35 10.92 16.79
C HIS A 284 -3.97 11.19 15.42
N ALA A 285 -5.27 10.94 15.22
CA ALA A 285 -5.91 11.07 13.92
C ALA A 285 -5.83 12.48 13.34
N ASP A 286 -6.03 13.50 14.19
CA ASP A 286 -5.96 14.92 13.81
C ASP A 286 -4.53 15.35 13.43
N GLU A 287 -3.54 14.93 14.20
CA GLU A 287 -2.13 15.19 13.94
C GLU A 287 -1.70 14.58 12.60
N HIS A 288 -2.09 13.32 12.37
CA HIS A 288 -1.82 12.64 11.10
C HIS A 288 -2.48 13.33 9.91
N TYR A 289 -3.73 13.77 10.07
CA TYR A 289 -4.43 14.54 9.04
C TYR A 289 -3.71 15.87 8.79
N GLY A 290 -3.31 16.61 9.82
CA GLY A 290 -2.56 17.85 9.73
C GLY A 290 -1.29 17.69 8.89
N ALA A 291 -0.47 16.69 9.21
CA ALA A 291 0.74 16.36 8.45
C ALA A 291 0.45 15.97 6.98
N ALA A 292 -0.65 15.29 6.71
CA ALA A 292 -1.06 14.97 5.35
C ALA A 292 -1.55 16.21 4.58
N ALA A 293 -2.25 17.12 5.24
CA ALA A 293 -2.73 18.38 4.68
C ALA A 293 -1.58 19.32 4.31
N GLU A 294 -0.60 19.48 5.16
CA GLU A 294 0.62 20.25 4.89
C GLU A 294 1.37 19.71 3.67
N LYS A 295 1.59 18.38 3.61
CA LYS A 295 2.23 17.75 2.45
C LYS A 295 1.42 17.92 1.17
N ALA A 296 0.09 17.90 1.25
CA ALA A 296 -0.77 18.12 0.09
C ALA A 296 -0.66 19.57 -0.44
N GLU A 297 -0.63 20.55 0.45
CA GLU A 297 -0.48 21.97 0.05
C GLU A 297 0.92 22.25 -0.49
N ALA A 298 1.98 21.70 0.10
CA ALA A 298 3.34 21.79 -0.42
C ALA A 298 3.45 21.22 -1.85
N ARG A 299 2.85 20.05 -2.11
CA ARG A 299 2.79 19.47 -3.47
C ARG A 299 2.05 20.35 -4.46
N LYS A 300 0.95 20.97 -4.04
CA LYS A 300 0.15 21.86 -4.87
C LYS A 300 0.90 23.12 -5.22
N THR A 301 1.65 23.68 -4.26
CA THR A 301 2.51 24.84 -4.47
C THR A 301 3.63 24.51 -5.45
N ALA A 302 4.38 23.45 -5.21
CA ALA A 302 5.45 22.98 -6.11
C ALA A 302 4.92 22.67 -7.53
N PHE A 303 3.72 22.11 -7.66
CA PHE A 303 3.10 21.88 -8.96
C PHE A 303 2.79 23.21 -9.67
N LYS A 304 2.21 24.19 -8.97
CA LYS A 304 1.91 25.51 -9.54
C LYS A 304 3.19 26.21 -10.02
N GLU A 305 4.26 26.17 -9.26
CA GLU A 305 5.57 26.74 -9.60
C GLU A 305 6.14 26.08 -10.86
N ARG A 306 6.17 24.75 -10.88
CA ARG A 306 6.61 23.97 -12.06
C ARG A 306 5.80 24.29 -13.32
N MET A 307 4.48 24.46 -13.17
CA MET A 307 3.62 24.83 -14.31
C MET A 307 3.86 26.26 -14.78
N ARG A 308 4.13 27.20 -13.88
CA ARG A 308 4.52 28.57 -14.23
C ARG A 308 5.86 28.60 -14.99
N GLU A 309 6.85 27.86 -14.52
CA GLU A 309 8.16 27.76 -15.20
C GLU A 309 8.02 27.12 -16.59
N ARG A 310 7.27 26.02 -16.70
CA ARG A 310 7.00 25.39 -17.99
C ARG A 310 6.29 26.33 -18.97
N THR A 311 5.38 27.16 -18.47
CA THR A 311 4.68 28.16 -19.28
C THR A 311 5.64 29.24 -19.76
N LYS A 312 6.53 29.75 -18.87
CA LYS A 312 7.57 30.70 -19.23
C LYS A 312 8.53 30.12 -20.27
N GLN A 313 8.99 28.89 -20.07
CA GLN A 313 9.88 28.19 -21.02
C GLN A 313 9.23 28.05 -22.40
N LYS A 314 7.98 27.57 -22.46
CA LYS A 314 7.24 27.48 -23.73
C LYS A 314 7.03 28.85 -24.42
N ALA A 315 6.84 29.91 -23.62
CA ALA A 315 6.72 31.27 -24.16
C ALA A 315 8.06 31.74 -24.73
N ALA A 316 9.17 31.49 -24.07
CA ALA A 316 10.52 31.81 -24.54
C ALA A 316 10.87 31.02 -25.84
N GLU A 317 10.57 29.71 -25.87
CA GLU A 317 10.75 28.87 -27.07
C GLU A 317 9.94 29.41 -28.26
N ARG A 318 8.68 29.82 -28.03
CA ARG A 318 7.83 30.41 -29.06
C ARG A 318 8.36 31.78 -29.55
N ALA A 319 8.92 32.59 -28.61
CA ALA A 319 9.53 33.88 -28.98
C ALA A 319 10.79 33.66 -29.82
N ALA A 320 11.68 32.77 -29.41
CA ALA A 320 12.88 32.39 -30.18
C ALA A 320 12.54 31.84 -31.54
N ALA A 321 11.52 30.96 -31.65
CA ALA A 321 11.06 30.44 -32.95
C ALA A 321 10.50 31.56 -33.86
N ARG A 322 9.82 32.57 -33.30
CA ARG A 322 9.35 33.74 -34.08
C ARG A 322 10.49 34.61 -34.56
N GLU A 323 11.51 34.83 -33.73
CA GLU A 323 12.71 35.58 -34.15
C GLU A 323 13.48 34.84 -35.22
N ALA A 324 13.69 33.53 -35.07
CA ALA A 324 14.33 32.71 -36.08
C ALA A 324 13.57 32.74 -37.43
N ALA A 325 12.22 32.67 -37.37
CA ALA A 325 11.38 32.78 -38.56
C ALA A 325 11.45 34.18 -39.22
N LYS A 326 11.56 35.25 -38.43
CA LYS A 326 11.79 36.60 -38.95
C LYS A 326 13.18 36.75 -39.59
N ALA A 327 14.23 36.22 -38.96
CA ALA A 327 15.58 36.22 -39.49
C ALA A 327 15.67 35.42 -40.82
N ALA A 328 15.02 34.26 -40.88
CA ALA A 328 14.95 33.46 -42.11
C ALA A 328 14.21 34.18 -43.25
N LYS A 329 13.15 34.94 -42.95
CA LYS A 329 12.45 35.76 -43.93
C LYS A 329 13.29 36.97 -44.40
N ALA A 330 14.12 37.54 -43.51
CA ALA A 330 14.99 38.66 -43.87
C ALA A 330 16.18 38.22 -44.72
N SER A 331 16.71 37.00 -44.45
CA SER A 331 17.79 36.41 -45.29
C SER A 331 17.31 35.82 -46.62
N GLY A 332 16.06 35.36 -46.70
CA GLY A 332 15.47 34.82 -47.92
C GLY A 332 15.17 35.86 -49.02
N GLY A 333 15.17 37.17 -48.66
CA GLY A 333 15.06 38.27 -49.66
C GLY A 333 16.30 38.54 -50.51
N ALA A 334 17.45 37.97 -50.11
CA ALA A 334 18.72 38.14 -50.84
C ALA A 334 19.16 36.90 -51.70
N GLN A 335 18.43 35.78 -51.64
CA GLN A 335 18.74 34.52 -52.32
C GLN A 335 17.69 34.05 -53.32
N ALA A 336 16.69 34.87 -53.65
CA ALA A 336 15.65 34.52 -54.61
C ALA A 336 16.11 34.66 -56.13
N GLN A 337 17.37 34.82 -56.35
CA GLN A 337 17.95 34.89 -57.76
C GLN A 337 18.91 33.78 -58.08
N ALA A 338 19.10 32.75 -57.24
CA ALA A 338 20.09 31.72 -57.54
C ALA A 338 19.68 30.29 -57.12
N ALA A 339 18.48 29.88 -57.45
CA ALA A 339 18.11 28.46 -57.23
C ALA A 339 16.90 28.01 -58.05
N GLU A 340 17.05 28.15 -59.34
CA GLU A 340 16.32 27.38 -60.34
C GLU A 340 17.24 26.31 -60.88
N ALA A 341 17.63 25.33 -60.08
CA ALA A 341 18.24 24.06 -60.53
C ALA A 341 18.63 23.23 -59.27
N ALA A 342 17.73 22.45 -58.74
CA ALA A 342 18.04 21.15 -58.14
C ALA A 342 16.71 20.48 -57.61
N GLU A 343 16.23 19.65 -58.45
CA GLU A 343 15.14 18.71 -58.24
C GLU A 343 15.60 17.58 -57.33
N ALA A 344 14.66 17.11 -56.52
CA ALA A 344 14.58 15.80 -55.86
C ALA A 344 15.54 15.45 -54.69
N ALA A 345 15.03 15.49 -53.50
CA ALA A 345 15.40 14.54 -52.43
C ALA A 345 14.24 14.29 -51.43
N PRO A 346 14.14 13.11 -50.86
CA PRO A 346 12.87 12.60 -50.26
C PRO A 346 12.58 13.07 -48.85
N ALA A 347 11.30 12.97 -48.47
CA ALA A 347 10.72 13.38 -47.20
C ALA A 347 11.48 12.85 -45.99
N ALA A 348 11.86 13.76 -45.09
CA ALA A 348 12.43 13.45 -43.80
C ALA A 348 11.36 12.88 -42.86
N ALA A 349 11.66 11.72 -42.29
CA ALA A 349 10.85 11.01 -41.32
C ALA A 349 10.61 11.84 -40.03
N ALA A 350 9.42 11.71 -39.44
CA ALA A 350 9.05 12.31 -38.18
C ALA A 350 9.97 11.85 -37.03
N PRO A 351 10.24 12.68 -36.02
CA PRO A 351 11.13 12.30 -34.93
C PRO A 351 10.54 11.15 -34.12
N ALA A 352 11.32 10.08 -34.00
CA ALA A 352 10.98 8.90 -33.24
C ALA A 352 10.75 9.24 -31.74
N ASN A 353 9.71 8.64 -31.18
CA ASN A 353 9.35 8.71 -29.78
C ASN A 353 10.50 8.16 -28.91
N ARG A 354 11.16 8.99 -28.13
CA ARG A 354 12.34 8.67 -27.31
C ARG A 354 12.06 7.70 -26.14
N PHE A 355 10.86 7.18 -26.01
CA PHE A 355 10.44 6.29 -24.93
C PHE A 355 9.95 4.91 -25.38
N ALA A 356 10.09 4.56 -26.66
CA ALA A 356 9.80 3.21 -27.11
C ALA A 356 11.04 2.34 -26.90
N MET A 357 11.00 1.51 -25.89
CA MET A 357 11.97 0.45 -25.66
C MET A 357 11.73 -0.67 -26.69
N THR A 358 12.78 -1.15 -27.35
CA THR A 358 12.65 -2.25 -28.30
C THR A 358 12.36 -3.57 -27.58
N THR A 359 11.73 -4.51 -28.28
CA THR A 359 11.41 -5.83 -27.75
C THR A 359 12.65 -6.60 -27.27
N GLU A 360 13.80 -6.29 -27.82
CA GLU A 360 15.09 -6.88 -27.47
C GLU A 360 15.67 -6.30 -26.17
N GLU A 361 15.53 -5.01 -25.92
CA GLU A 361 15.91 -4.36 -24.65
C GLU A 361 15.01 -4.80 -23.49
N ALA A 362 13.73 -5.05 -23.75
CA ALA A 362 12.81 -5.62 -22.76
C ALA A 362 13.20 -7.06 -22.38
N ARG A 363 13.63 -7.86 -23.35
CA ARG A 363 14.07 -9.24 -23.14
C ARG A 363 15.38 -9.34 -22.35
N ALA A 364 16.37 -8.50 -22.68
CA ALA A 364 17.66 -8.44 -21.98
C ALA A 364 17.50 -7.98 -20.50
N ARG A 365 16.51 -7.14 -20.20
CA ARG A 365 16.18 -6.72 -18.81
C ARG A 365 15.47 -7.81 -18.01
N MET A 366 14.63 -8.63 -18.65
CA MET A 366 14.02 -9.79 -17.99
C MET A 366 15.05 -10.87 -17.62
N GLU A 367 16.06 -11.07 -18.45
CA GLU A 367 17.15 -12.04 -18.22
C GLU A 367 18.16 -11.58 -17.14
N SER A 368 18.21 -10.28 -16.82
CA SER A 368 19.09 -9.72 -15.78
C SER A 368 18.55 -9.78 -14.35
N GLY A 369 17.39 -10.40 -14.11
CA GLY A 369 16.84 -10.64 -12.76
C GLY A 369 16.41 -9.41 -11.97
N ARG A 370 16.35 -8.23 -12.58
CA ARG A 370 15.84 -7.03 -11.92
C ARG A 370 14.31 -6.99 -12.00
N ILE A 371 13.65 -7.38 -10.92
CA ILE A 371 12.19 -7.25 -10.75
C ILE A 371 11.86 -5.75 -10.70
N TYR A 372 11.23 -5.26 -11.75
CA TYR A 372 10.71 -3.90 -11.83
C TYR A 372 9.22 -3.92 -11.46
N TYR A 373 8.82 -3.15 -10.44
CA TYR A 373 7.42 -2.81 -10.22
C TYR A 373 7.10 -1.55 -11.03
N PRO A 374 6.37 -1.63 -12.14
CA PRO A 374 6.03 -0.44 -12.90
C PRO A 374 5.01 0.40 -12.15
N SER A 375 5.39 1.59 -11.75
CA SER A 375 4.48 2.65 -11.31
C SER A 375 3.81 3.39 -12.48
N ASP A 376 3.84 2.83 -13.68
CA ASP A 376 3.29 3.43 -14.89
C ASP A 376 1.92 2.82 -15.22
N PRO A 377 0.83 3.63 -15.24
CA PRO A 377 -0.53 3.16 -15.54
C PRO A 377 -0.75 2.65 -16.97
N ALA A 378 0.18 2.90 -17.89
CA ALA A 378 0.03 2.53 -19.31
C ALA A 378 0.25 1.05 -19.61
N ILE A 379 0.82 0.26 -18.67
CA ILE A 379 1.12 -1.17 -18.89
C ILE A 379 0.01 -2.09 -18.33
N MET A 380 -0.99 -1.55 -17.66
CA MET A 380 -2.08 -2.35 -17.07
C MET A 380 -3.24 -2.65 -18.03
N ASP A 381 -3.22 -2.12 -19.26
CA ASP A 381 -4.33 -2.27 -20.23
C ASP A 381 -4.21 -3.49 -21.17
N GLU A 382 -3.07 -4.19 -21.21
CA GLU A 382 -2.90 -5.33 -22.13
C GLU A 382 -3.17 -6.72 -21.51
N GLN A 383 -3.47 -6.81 -20.20
CA GLN A 383 -3.77 -8.10 -19.54
C GLN A 383 -5.22 -8.28 -19.07
N ALA A 384 -6.15 -7.42 -19.48
CA ALA A 384 -7.57 -7.53 -19.15
C ALA A 384 -8.41 -8.24 -20.24
N GLY A 385 -7.78 -9.04 -21.07
CA GLY A 385 -8.47 -9.90 -22.03
C GLY A 385 -8.28 -11.38 -21.67
N TYR A 386 -9.03 -11.88 -20.69
CA TYR A 386 -9.64 -13.22 -20.62
C TYR A 386 -10.38 -13.35 -19.28
#